data_ca44580dad1244367e444bb51c1c8659
#
_entry.id   ca44580dad1244367e444bb51c1c8659
#
_cell.length_a   1.000
_cell.length_b   1.000
_cell.length_c   1.000
_cell.angle_alpha   90.00
_cell.angle_beta   90.00
_cell.angle_gamma   90.00
#
_symmetry.space_group_name_H-M   'P 1'
#
loop_
_entity.id
_entity.type
_entity.pdbx_description
1 polymer ?
#
loop_
_entity_poly.entity_id
_entity_poly.type
_entity_poly.pdbx_seq_one_letter_code
_entity_poly.pdbx_strand_id
1 'polypeptide(L)'
;HNKTLAAQLYGEFKQFFPNNAVEYFVSYYDYYQPEAFIPTTNTYIEKDLSRNDEIEKLRLSTTSALLSGRRDVIVVASVSCIYGIGEVDEYEKQCLRFKVGEDYQLEALIAALVNLQFKRSTADFKPGMFHIMGDTVEIWPSSSESFFRLEFFGDTLERITRAEYLTYVTLEELEEAVVFPAKHFVTSKSIIDEVIPKIKEEMESQVEFFKNNGKLVEAERIKMRVEYDIEMLSEVGFVNGIENYSMYLSNRKPGDPPSTLMDFFPKDYLMFVDESHITIPQIGG
;
A
#
# COMPACT_ATOMS: atom_id res chain seq x y z
N HIS A 1 -8.95 -16.20 -12.51
CA HIS A 1 -8.31 -15.48 -13.62
C HIS A 1 -8.92 -14.10 -13.90
N ASN A 2 -10.03 -13.74 -13.25
CA ASN A 2 -10.62 -12.40 -13.34
C ASN A 2 -11.21 -11.92 -12.01
N LYS A 3 -11.50 -10.61 -11.88
CA LYS A 3 -12.01 -9.99 -10.66
C LYS A 3 -13.38 -10.54 -10.24
N THR A 4 -14.26 -10.84 -11.21
CA THR A 4 -15.65 -11.29 -10.92
C THR A 4 -15.67 -12.67 -10.25
N LEU A 5 -14.90 -13.61 -10.78
CA LEU A 5 -14.77 -14.94 -10.17
C LEU A 5 -14.09 -14.88 -8.81
N ALA A 6 -13.04 -14.05 -8.69
CA ALA A 6 -12.38 -13.85 -7.40
C ALA A 6 -13.36 -13.26 -6.36
N ALA A 7 -14.21 -12.30 -6.74
CA ALA A 7 -15.21 -11.72 -5.85
C ALA A 7 -16.27 -12.75 -5.43
N GLN A 8 -16.70 -13.62 -6.35
CA GLN A 8 -17.63 -14.72 -6.04
C GLN A 8 -17.02 -15.67 -5.02
N LEU A 9 -15.82 -16.20 -5.26
CA LEU A 9 -15.12 -17.10 -4.34
C LEU A 9 -14.89 -16.46 -2.97
N TYR A 10 -14.51 -15.19 -2.94
CA TYR A 10 -14.35 -14.44 -1.70
C TYR A 10 -15.65 -14.39 -0.90
N GLY A 11 -16.79 -14.10 -1.55
CA GLY A 11 -18.09 -14.08 -0.90
C GLY A 11 -18.52 -15.46 -0.38
N GLU A 12 -18.29 -16.51 -1.16
CA GLU A 12 -18.59 -17.90 -0.74
C GLU A 12 -17.71 -18.32 0.44
N PHE A 13 -16.41 -18.06 0.39
CA PHE A 13 -15.50 -18.44 1.49
C PHE A 13 -15.79 -17.68 2.78
N LYS A 14 -16.21 -16.41 2.72
CA LYS A 14 -16.70 -15.70 3.90
C LYS A 14 -17.88 -16.36 4.58
N GLN A 15 -18.78 -17.00 3.79
CA GLN A 15 -19.91 -17.71 4.35
C GLN A 15 -19.49 -19.09 4.91
N PHE A 16 -18.56 -19.78 4.24
CA PHE A 16 -18.10 -21.09 4.68
C PHE A 16 -17.15 -21.03 5.89
N PHE A 17 -16.38 -19.94 5.99
CA PHE A 17 -15.36 -19.74 7.03
C PHE A 17 -15.59 -18.45 7.81
N PRO A 18 -16.72 -18.30 8.53
CA PRO A 18 -17.11 -17.04 9.17
C PRO A 18 -16.18 -16.57 10.29
N ASN A 19 -15.37 -17.49 10.85
CA ASN A 19 -14.44 -17.19 11.94
C ASN A 19 -12.98 -17.02 11.48
N ASN A 20 -12.71 -17.26 10.19
CA ASN A 20 -11.38 -17.14 9.60
C ASN A 20 -11.19 -15.75 8.96
N ALA A 21 -9.95 -15.33 8.81
CA ALA A 21 -9.63 -14.16 8.00
C ALA A 21 -9.71 -14.53 6.52
N VAL A 22 -10.83 -14.22 5.88
CA VAL A 22 -10.98 -14.36 4.44
C VAL A 22 -10.70 -13.02 3.78
N GLU A 23 -9.67 -12.98 2.97
CA GLU A 23 -9.10 -11.78 2.38
C GLU A 23 -9.20 -11.77 0.86
N TYR A 24 -9.21 -10.55 0.28
CA TYR A 24 -9.40 -10.35 -1.16
C TYR A 24 -8.28 -9.48 -1.74
N PHE A 25 -7.54 -10.04 -2.70
CA PHE A 25 -6.40 -9.36 -3.31
C PHE A 25 -6.46 -9.38 -4.82
N VAL A 26 -6.99 -8.31 -5.41
CA VAL A 26 -7.09 -8.13 -6.86
C VAL A 26 -6.51 -6.77 -7.28
N SER A 27 -6.41 -6.50 -8.58
CA SER A 27 -5.99 -5.19 -9.07
C SER A 27 -6.94 -4.08 -8.59
N TYR A 28 -6.41 -3.02 -8.02
CA TYR A 28 -7.19 -1.85 -7.60
C TYR A 28 -7.52 -0.88 -8.74
N TYR A 29 -7.02 -1.14 -9.95
CA TYR A 29 -7.41 -0.35 -11.13
C TYR A 29 -8.75 -0.80 -11.67
N ASP A 30 -9.73 0.10 -11.70
CA ASP A 30 -11.00 -0.12 -12.39
C ASP A 30 -10.89 0.26 -13.86
N TYR A 31 -10.05 1.24 -14.15
CA TYR A 31 -9.71 1.67 -15.49
C TYR A 31 -8.21 1.96 -15.59
N TYR A 32 -7.62 1.57 -16.72
CA TYR A 32 -6.23 1.85 -17.03
C TYR A 32 -6.07 2.11 -18.52
N GLN A 33 -5.66 3.30 -18.88
CA GLN A 33 -5.26 3.69 -20.22
C GLN A 33 -3.77 4.02 -20.22
N PRO A 34 -2.96 3.26 -20.94
CA PRO A 34 -1.54 3.57 -21.08
C PRO A 34 -1.33 4.87 -21.86
N GLU A 35 -0.23 5.54 -21.55
CA GLU A 35 0.25 6.66 -22.35
C GLU A 35 0.62 6.18 -23.75
N ALA A 36 0.19 6.91 -24.77
CA ALA A 36 0.48 6.60 -26.16
C ALA A 36 0.61 7.87 -27.01
N PHE A 37 1.50 7.82 -28.01
CA PHE A 37 1.61 8.86 -29.02
C PHE A 37 1.31 8.27 -30.40
N ILE A 38 0.40 8.92 -31.14
CA ILE A 38 0.02 8.53 -32.49
C ILE A 38 0.67 9.51 -33.47
N PRO A 39 1.81 9.16 -34.09
CA PRO A 39 2.56 10.09 -34.96
C PRO A 39 1.78 10.57 -36.19
N THR A 40 0.91 9.70 -36.74
CA THR A 40 0.13 10.00 -37.96
C THR A 40 -0.88 11.13 -37.78
N THR A 41 -1.41 11.29 -36.56
CA THR A 41 -2.39 12.35 -36.23
C THR A 41 -1.80 13.40 -35.32
N ASN A 42 -0.52 13.27 -34.92
CA ASN A 42 0.14 14.10 -33.93
C ASN A 42 -0.68 14.18 -32.62
N THR A 43 -1.32 13.06 -32.24
CA THR A 43 -2.20 12.99 -31.10
C THR A 43 -1.45 12.30 -29.94
N TYR A 44 -1.42 12.98 -28.81
CA TYR A 44 -0.92 12.42 -27.56
C TYR A 44 -2.10 11.97 -26.69
N ILE A 45 -2.07 10.72 -26.27
CA ILE A 45 -3.03 10.14 -25.34
C ILE A 45 -2.37 10.09 -23.98
N GLU A 46 -2.89 10.82 -23.01
CA GLU A 46 -2.36 10.82 -21.66
C GLU A 46 -2.69 9.51 -20.94
N LYS A 47 -1.79 9.10 -20.05
CA LYS A 47 -2.06 8.00 -19.13
C LYS A 47 -3.26 8.39 -18.25
N ASP A 48 -4.29 7.55 -18.26
CA ASP A 48 -5.46 7.70 -17.41
C ASP A 48 -5.68 6.43 -16.59
N LEU A 49 -5.98 6.60 -15.30
CA LEU A 49 -6.20 5.49 -14.39
C LEU A 49 -7.22 5.87 -13.32
N SER A 50 -8.11 4.95 -13.03
CA SER A 50 -9.04 5.05 -11.91
C SER A 50 -8.71 3.98 -10.88
N ARG A 51 -8.42 4.39 -9.65
CA ARG A 51 -8.21 3.51 -8.51
C ARG A 51 -9.51 3.29 -7.76
N ASN A 52 -9.66 2.09 -7.23
CA ASN A 52 -10.76 1.72 -6.37
C ASN A 52 -10.25 1.65 -4.93
N ASP A 53 -10.65 2.61 -4.10
CA ASP A 53 -10.21 2.73 -2.72
C ASP A 53 -10.65 1.54 -1.85
N GLU A 54 -11.84 0.96 -2.12
CA GLU A 54 -12.34 -0.22 -1.42
C GLU A 54 -11.45 -1.44 -1.70
N ILE A 55 -11.02 -1.62 -2.95
CA ILE A 55 -10.08 -2.71 -3.29
C ILE A 55 -8.70 -2.43 -2.68
N GLU A 56 -8.23 -1.19 -2.67
CA GLU A 56 -6.96 -0.83 -2.00
C GLU A 56 -7.01 -1.19 -0.50
N LYS A 57 -8.12 -0.88 0.16
CA LYS A 57 -8.37 -1.27 1.55
C LYS A 57 -8.33 -2.78 1.76
N LEU A 58 -8.98 -3.56 0.90
CA LEU A 58 -8.98 -5.03 0.99
C LEU A 58 -7.56 -5.61 0.76
N ARG A 59 -6.76 -5.01 -0.11
CA ARG A 59 -5.35 -5.39 -0.30
C ARG A 59 -4.50 -5.12 0.94
N LEU A 60 -4.68 -3.97 1.58
CA LEU A 60 -4.02 -3.64 2.84
C LEU A 60 -4.48 -4.57 3.97
N SER A 61 -5.76 -4.94 4.02
CA SER A 61 -6.28 -5.94 4.94
C SER A 61 -5.58 -7.28 4.78
N THR A 62 -5.41 -7.73 3.53
CA THR A 62 -4.72 -8.99 3.22
C THR A 62 -3.29 -9.01 3.76
N THR A 63 -2.48 -7.99 3.46
CA THR A 63 -1.09 -7.93 3.92
C THR A 63 -0.99 -7.82 5.44
N SER A 64 -1.88 -7.04 6.07
CA SER A 64 -1.94 -6.92 7.53
C SER A 64 -2.34 -8.23 8.20
N ALA A 65 -3.32 -8.96 7.65
CA ALA A 65 -3.73 -10.26 8.16
C ALA A 65 -2.60 -11.30 8.09
N LEU A 66 -1.87 -11.34 6.96
CA LEU A 66 -0.73 -12.24 6.78
C LEU A 66 0.41 -11.96 7.77
N LEU A 67 0.69 -10.67 8.05
CA LEU A 67 1.75 -10.25 8.98
C LEU A 67 1.32 -10.22 10.45
N SER A 68 0.04 -10.39 10.75
CA SER A 68 -0.47 -10.41 12.14
C SER A 68 -0.10 -11.67 12.93
N GLY A 69 0.53 -12.66 12.28
CA GLY A 69 0.83 -13.96 12.89
C GLY A 69 -0.34 -14.95 12.89
N ARG A 70 -1.51 -14.57 12.34
CA ARG A 70 -2.66 -15.49 12.17
C ARG A 70 -2.30 -16.63 11.23
N ARG A 71 -2.82 -17.83 11.55
CA ARG A 71 -2.64 -19.03 10.74
C ARG A 71 -3.92 -19.46 10.02
N ASP A 72 -5.02 -18.80 10.28
CA ASP A 72 -6.36 -19.07 9.77
C ASP A 72 -6.75 -18.09 8.65
N VAL A 73 -5.79 -17.74 7.78
CA VAL A 73 -5.98 -16.76 6.70
C VAL A 73 -6.24 -17.48 5.38
N ILE A 74 -7.29 -17.10 4.68
CA ILE A 74 -7.62 -17.54 3.33
C ILE A 74 -7.57 -16.32 2.42
N VAL A 75 -6.72 -16.35 1.39
CA VAL A 75 -6.60 -15.24 0.43
C VAL A 75 -7.14 -15.66 -0.93
N VAL A 76 -8.11 -14.93 -1.43
CA VAL A 76 -8.58 -15.04 -2.82
C VAL A 76 -7.95 -13.92 -3.63
N ALA A 77 -7.10 -14.30 -4.58
CA ALA A 77 -6.31 -13.35 -5.36
C ALA A 77 -6.51 -13.55 -6.88
N SER A 78 -6.37 -12.46 -7.63
CA SER A 78 -6.15 -12.51 -9.08
C SER A 78 -4.65 -12.54 -9.40
N VAL A 79 -4.30 -12.62 -10.68
CA VAL A 79 -2.90 -12.55 -11.15
C VAL A 79 -2.15 -11.29 -10.66
N SER A 80 -2.87 -10.27 -10.19
CA SER A 80 -2.25 -9.07 -9.59
C SER A 80 -1.37 -9.37 -8.37
N CYS A 81 -1.49 -10.54 -7.78
CA CYS A 81 -0.67 -10.99 -6.65
C CYS A 81 0.81 -11.24 -6.99
N ILE A 82 1.16 -11.38 -8.29
CA ILE A 82 2.55 -11.54 -8.73
C ILE A 82 3.28 -10.22 -9.01
N TYR A 83 2.58 -9.10 -8.95
CA TYR A 83 3.21 -7.78 -9.11
C TYR A 83 3.77 -7.29 -7.77
N GLY A 84 4.83 -6.48 -7.84
CA GLY A 84 5.47 -5.92 -6.66
C GLY A 84 4.53 -5.05 -5.83
N ILE A 85 4.54 -5.24 -4.51
CA ILE A 85 3.72 -4.48 -3.56
C ILE A 85 4.56 -3.83 -2.44
N GLY A 86 5.88 -3.83 -2.58
CA GLY A 86 6.82 -3.32 -1.58
C GLY A 86 7.49 -4.46 -0.79
N GLU A 87 8.59 -4.13 -0.12
CA GLU A 87 9.36 -5.10 0.64
C GLU A 87 8.67 -5.45 1.96
N VAL A 88 8.53 -6.76 2.23
CA VAL A 88 7.88 -7.29 3.44
C VAL A 88 8.58 -6.79 4.70
N ASP A 89 9.91 -6.91 4.74
CA ASP A 89 10.72 -6.50 5.88
C ASP A 89 10.58 -5.00 6.19
N GLU A 90 10.51 -4.15 5.16
CA GLU A 90 10.32 -2.71 5.33
C GLU A 90 8.91 -2.39 5.82
N TYR A 91 7.90 -3.06 5.29
CA TYR A 91 6.52 -2.89 5.71
C TYR A 91 6.32 -3.32 7.18
N GLU A 92 6.93 -4.43 7.59
CA GLU A 92 6.86 -4.93 8.96
C GLU A 92 7.65 -4.05 9.95
N LYS A 93 8.85 -3.58 9.58
CA LYS A 93 9.65 -2.68 10.41
C LYS A 93 8.98 -1.33 10.68
N GLN A 94 8.17 -0.87 9.78
CA GLN A 94 7.50 0.43 9.88
C GLN A 94 6.18 0.38 10.66
N CYS A 95 5.69 -0.80 11.11
CA CYS A 95 4.48 -0.86 11.92
C CYS A 95 4.71 -0.20 13.30
N LEU A 96 3.68 0.48 13.82
CA LEU A 96 3.67 1.00 15.17
C LEU A 96 3.02 -0.03 16.10
N ARG A 97 3.70 -0.32 17.19
CA ARG A 97 3.21 -1.20 18.26
C ARG A 97 2.89 -0.36 19.47
N PHE A 98 1.72 -0.54 20.02
CA PHE A 98 1.23 0.13 21.22
C PHE A 98 0.98 -0.90 22.30
N LYS A 99 1.39 -0.57 23.52
CA LYS A 99 1.18 -1.42 24.68
C LYS A 99 0.75 -0.57 25.88
N VAL A 100 -0.29 -1.01 26.56
CA VAL A 100 -0.77 -0.34 27.79
C VAL A 100 0.35 -0.31 28.84
N GLY A 101 0.53 0.85 29.46
CA GLY A 101 1.56 1.10 30.46
C GLY A 101 2.91 1.57 29.91
N GLU A 102 3.08 1.65 28.60
CA GLU A 102 4.29 2.23 28.00
C GLU A 102 4.13 3.74 27.72
N ASP A 103 5.25 4.45 27.67
CA ASP A 103 5.30 5.90 27.43
C ASP A 103 5.51 6.21 25.95
N TYR A 104 4.72 7.16 25.43
CA TYR A 104 4.77 7.63 24.06
C TYR A 104 4.71 9.15 24.03
N GLN A 105 5.74 9.80 23.52
CA GLN A 105 5.70 11.24 23.32
C GLN A 105 4.78 11.58 22.14
N LEU A 106 3.76 12.41 22.38
CA LEU A 106 2.72 12.72 21.40
C LEU A 106 3.29 13.28 20.09
N GLU A 107 4.29 14.15 20.14
CA GLU A 107 4.91 14.72 18.95
C GLU A 107 5.63 13.65 18.10
N ALA A 108 6.33 12.74 18.75
CA ALA A 108 6.99 11.62 18.07
C ALA A 108 5.98 10.65 17.46
N LEU A 109 4.87 10.39 18.17
CA LEU A 109 3.77 9.57 17.66
C LEU A 109 3.12 10.19 16.42
N ILE A 110 2.84 11.50 16.43
CA ILE A 110 2.31 12.22 15.27
C ILE A 110 3.26 12.10 14.07
N ALA A 111 4.55 12.35 14.29
CA ALA A 111 5.55 12.22 13.23
C ALA A 111 5.61 10.79 12.67
N ALA A 112 5.55 9.77 13.54
CA ALA A 112 5.53 8.37 13.14
C ALA A 112 4.29 8.04 12.29
N LEU A 113 3.08 8.49 12.69
CA LEU A 113 1.85 8.28 11.93
C LEU A 113 1.90 8.95 10.55
N VAL A 114 2.43 10.17 10.46
CA VAL A 114 2.62 10.86 9.17
C VAL A 114 3.61 10.10 8.28
N ASN A 115 4.71 9.61 8.84
CA ASN A 115 5.67 8.79 8.11
C ASN A 115 5.04 7.48 7.60
N LEU A 116 4.09 6.90 8.32
CA LEU A 116 3.27 5.75 7.90
C LEU A 116 2.18 6.12 6.88
N GLN A 117 2.17 7.35 6.36
CA GLN A 117 1.22 7.87 5.39
C GLN A 117 -0.21 8.02 5.92
N PHE A 118 -0.41 8.08 7.24
CA PHE A 118 -1.68 8.52 7.81
C PHE A 118 -1.85 10.03 7.67
N LYS A 119 -3.06 10.45 7.39
CA LYS A 119 -3.42 11.88 7.32
C LYS A 119 -4.07 12.33 8.63
N ARG A 120 -3.66 13.49 9.13
CA ARG A 120 -4.34 14.08 10.28
C ARG A 120 -5.72 14.61 9.86
N SER A 121 -6.77 14.14 10.55
CA SER A 121 -8.13 14.64 10.36
C SER A 121 -8.41 15.82 11.30
N THR A 122 -9.14 16.81 10.79
CA THR A 122 -9.68 17.94 11.58
C THR A 122 -11.21 17.97 11.56
N ALA A 123 -11.87 17.33 10.62
CA ALA A 123 -13.32 17.30 10.47
C ALA A 123 -13.82 15.89 10.09
N ASP A 124 -13.42 15.40 8.92
CA ASP A 124 -13.83 14.07 8.42
C ASP A 124 -12.81 13.02 8.87
N PHE A 125 -13.24 12.04 9.65
CA PHE A 125 -12.41 10.92 10.07
C PHE A 125 -12.72 9.69 9.20
N LYS A 126 -11.72 9.17 8.50
CA LYS A 126 -11.84 8.08 7.51
C LYS A 126 -10.68 7.08 7.65
N PRO A 127 -10.78 5.87 7.07
CA PRO A 127 -9.65 4.94 7.00
C PRO A 127 -8.39 5.61 6.44
N GLY A 128 -7.23 5.34 7.05
CA GLY A 128 -5.95 5.98 6.74
C GLY A 128 -5.76 7.36 7.39
N MET A 129 -6.59 7.72 8.36
CA MET A 129 -6.47 8.97 9.10
C MET A 129 -6.27 8.74 10.59
N PHE A 130 -5.76 9.76 11.27
CA PHE A 130 -5.72 9.84 12.72
C PHE A 130 -6.29 11.17 13.20
N HIS A 131 -6.83 11.16 14.42
CA HIS A 131 -7.44 12.30 15.07
C HIS A 131 -6.90 12.46 16.48
N ILE A 132 -6.77 13.69 16.98
CA ILE A 132 -6.23 13.98 18.30
C ILE A 132 -7.22 14.89 19.02
N MET A 133 -7.68 14.45 20.19
CA MET A 133 -8.60 15.17 21.06
C MET A 133 -8.07 15.15 22.50
N GLY A 134 -7.39 16.24 22.91
CA GLY A 134 -6.76 16.28 24.22
C GLY A 134 -5.73 15.16 24.39
N ASP A 135 -5.91 14.32 25.41
CA ASP A 135 -5.04 13.19 25.72
C ASP A 135 -5.44 11.89 24.97
N THR A 136 -6.29 11.99 23.96
CA THR A 136 -6.75 10.84 23.18
C THR A 136 -6.29 10.93 21.72
N VAL A 137 -5.72 9.84 21.22
CA VAL A 137 -5.36 9.66 19.81
C VAL A 137 -6.22 8.57 19.21
N GLU A 138 -6.99 8.90 18.19
CA GLU A 138 -7.77 7.94 17.42
C GLU A 138 -7.06 7.65 16.10
N ILE A 139 -6.85 6.37 15.77
CA ILE A 139 -6.16 5.93 14.56
C ILE A 139 -7.07 4.96 13.81
N TRP A 140 -7.44 5.31 12.57
CA TRP A 140 -8.23 4.43 11.72
C TRP A 140 -7.35 3.77 10.67
N PRO A 141 -6.97 2.49 10.87
CA PRO A 141 -6.18 1.77 9.89
C PRO A 141 -6.88 1.72 8.53
N SER A 142 -6.12 1.90 7.45
CA SER A 142 -6.67 1.83 6.08
C SER A 142 -7.28 0.46 5.75
N SER A 143 -6.89 -0.58 6.50
CA SER A 143 -7.33 -1.96 6.33
C SER A 143 -8.55 -2.35 7.15
N SER A 144 -9.10 -1.45 7.98
CA SER A 144 -10.11 -1.79 8.99
C SER A 144 -11.42 -1.02 8.83
N GLU A 145 -12.53 -1.62 9.29
CA GLU A 145 -13.82 -0.95 9.46
C GLU A 145 -13.94 -0.21 10.80
N SER A 146 -13.04 -0.51 11.74
CA SER A 146 -13.01 0.05 13.08
C SER A 146 -11.71 0.83 13.30
N PHE A 147 -11.70 1.71 14.27
CA PHE A 147 -10.53 2.49 14.63
C PHE A 147 -10.04 2.14 16.04
N PHE A 148 -8.75 2.40 16.30
CA PHE A 148 -8.17 2.33 17.62
C PHE A 148 -8.30 3.69 18.30
N ARG A 149 -8.68 3.66 19.57
CA ARG A 149 -8.63 4.80 20.49
C ARG A 149 -7.59 4.53 21.56
N LEU A 150 -6.59 5.39 21.61
CA LEU A 150 -5.48 5.38 22.56
C LEU A 150 -5.70 6.51 23.56
N GLU A 151 -5.87 6.19 24.83
CA GLU A 151 -6.11 7.16 25.90
C GLU A 151 -4.85 7.27 26.75
N PHE A 152 -4.34 8.50 26.90
CA PHE A 152 -3.08 8.79 27.56
C PHE A 152 -3.30 9.54 28.87
N PHE A 153 -2.41 9.33 29.84
CA PHE A 153 -2.24 10.22 31.00
C PHE A 153 -0.79 10.75 30.98
N GLY A 154 -0.63 12.00 30.60
CA GLY A 154 0.69 12.52 30.22
C GLY A 154 1.23 11.79 29.00
N ASP A 155 2.39 11.17 29.12
CA ASP A 155 3.01 10.37 28.06
C ASP A 155 2.65 8.87 28.15
N THR A 156 2.05 8.43 29.27
CA THR A 156 1.75 7.01 29.50
C THR A 156 0.43 6.60 28.84
N LEU A 157 0.46 5.54 28.05
CA LEU A 157 -0.74 4.95 27.43
C LEU A 157 -1.49 4.11 28.47
N GLU A 158 -2.64 4.60 28.93
CA GLU A 158 -3.43 3.91 29.95
C GLU A 158 -4.41 2.89 29.37
N ARG A 159 -4.91 3.15 28.16
CA ARG A 159 -5.97 2.33 27.59
C ARG A 159 -5.92 2.28 26.08
N ILE A 160 -6.18 1.10 25.53
CA ILE A 160 -6.40 0.88 24.09
C ILE A 160 -7.78 0.27 23.90
N THR A 161 -8.61 0.91 23.08
CA THR A 161 -9.90 0.33 22.68
C THR A 161 -10.03 0.29 21.17
N ARG A 162 -10.73 -0.71 20.66
CA ARG A 162 -11.20 -0.75 19.28
C ARG A 162 -12.67 -0.35 19.25
N ALA A 163 -13.04 0.60 18.42
CA ALA A 163 -14.36 1.16 18.38
C ALA A 163 -14.91 1.23 16.95
N GLU A 164 -16.24 1.15 16.84
CA GLU A 164 -16.96 1.36 15.59
C GLU A 164 -17.16 2.86 15.34
N TYR A 165 -16.97 3.30 14.09
CA TYR A 165 -16.99 4.72 13.77
C TYR A 165 -18.36 5.37 13.88
N LEU A 166 -19.42 4.73 13.36
CA LEU A 166 -20.76 5.36 13.31
C LEU A 166 -21.42 5.49 14.68
N THR A 167 -21.24 4.48 15.51
CA THR A 167 -21.88 4.40 16.83
C THR A 167 -20.96 4.82 17.98
N TYR A 168 -19.66 4.89 17.72
CA TYR A 168 -18.60 5.06 18.72
C TYR A 168 -18.64 4.01 19.83
N VAL A 169 -19.29 2.87 19.58
CA VAL A 169 -19.35 1.75 20.53
C VAL A 169 -18.00 1.07 20.58
N THR A 170 -17.49 0.88 21.80
CA THR A 170 -16.31 0.07 22.03
C THR A 170 -16.61 -1.39 21.73
N LEU A 171 -15.87 -1.97 20.77
CA LEU A 171 -15.98 -3.35 20.37
C LEU A 171 -15.19 -4.27 21.30
N GLU A 172 -13.99 -3.83 21.65
CA GLU A 172 -13.10 -4.55 22.58
C GLU A 172 -12.08 -3.61 23.22
N GLU A 173 -11.54 -4.04 24.35
CA GLU A 173 -10.41 -3.42 25.03
C GLU A 173 -9.18 -4.31 24.84
N LEU A 174 -8.03 -3.70 24.56
CA LEU A 174 -6.81 -4.39 24.16
C LEU A 174 -5.64 -4.01 25.06
N GLU A 175 -4.79 -4.96 25.36
CA GLU A 175 -3.50 -4.72 26.03
C GLU A 175 -2.43 -4.22 25.07
N GLU A 176 -2.51 -4.65 23.80
CA GLU A 176 -1.58 -4.29 22.74
C GLU A 176 -2.32 -4.05 21.42
N ALA A 177 -1.81 -3.13 20.60
CA ALA A 177 -2.31 -2.90 19.25
C ALA A 177 -1.15 -2.70 18.27
N VAL A 178 -1.34 -3.15 17.02
CA VAL A 178 -0.39 -2.96 15.93
C VAL A 178 -1.06 -2.17 14.82
N VAL A 179 -0.44 -1.07 14.42
CA VAL A 179 -0.87 -0.22 13.33
C VAL A 179 0.11 -0.35 12.18
N PHE A 180 -0.37 -0.92 11.07
CA PHE A 180 0.40 -1.05 9.84
C PHE A 180 0.34 0.23 9.01
N PRO A 181 1.29 0.45 8.09
CA PRO A 181 1.27 1.59 7.19
C PRO A 181 -0.06 1.74 6.44
N ALA A 182 -0.47 2.99 6.20
CA ALA A 182 -1.70 3.30 5.48
C ALA A 182 -1.61 2.99 3.96
N LYS A 183 -0.41 2.68 3.45
CA LYS A 183 -0.12 2.32 2.05
C LYS A 183 0.94 1.23 1.97
N HIS A 184 0.98 0.47 0.86
CA HIS A 184 1.94 -0.62 0.69
C HIS A 184 3.39 -0.14 0.49
N PHE A 185 3.61 0.86 -0.36
CA PHE A 185 4.94 1.40 -0.65
C PHE A 185 5.28 2.55 0.30
N VAL A 186 5.44 2.26 1.58
CA VAL A 186 5.96 3.24 2.54
C VAL A 186 7.46 3.05 2.66
N THR A 187 8.20 4.12 2.46
CA THR A 187 9.68 4.11 2.44
C THR A 187 10.20 5.21 3.36
N SER A 188 11.24 4.92 4.11
CA SER A 188 11.86 5.92 4.98
C SER A 188 12.48 7.07 4.18
N LYS A 189 12.48 8.27 4.75
CA LYS A 189 13.07 9.45 4.10
C LYS A 189 14.53 9.22 3.73
N SER A 190 15.29 8.51 4.53
CA SER A 190 16.69 8.19 4.25
C SER A 190 16.88 7.37 2.96
N ILE A 191 15.98 6.43 2.70
CA ILE A 191 16.01 5.64 1.45
C ILE A 191 15.61 6.53 0.28
N ILE A 192 14.59 7.37 0.43
CA ILE A 192 14.16 8.32 -0.61
C ILE A 192 15.32 9.25 -1.00
N ASP A 193 15.98 9.85 -0.03
CA ASP A 193 17.12 10.75 -0.26
C ASP A 193 18.30 10.04 -0.97
N GLU A 194 18.49 8.75 -0.71
CA GLU A 194 19.51 7.93 -1.38
C GLU A 194 19.15 7.59 -2.84
N VAL A 195 17.86 7.34 -3.14
CA VAL A 195 17.45 6.85 -4.45
C VAL A 195 17.12 7.96 -5.44
N ILE A 196 16.75 9.15 -4.99
CA ILE A 196 16.45 10.30 -5.86
C ILE A 196 17.58 10.60 -6.87
N PRO A 197 18.87 10.65 -6.47
CA PRO A 197 19.96 10.85 -7.44
C PRO A 197 20.02 9.75 -8.51
N LYS A 198 19.78 8.50 -8.15
CA LYS A 198 19.80 7.36 -9.08
C LYS A 198 18.64 7.44 -10.10
N ILE A 199 17.44 7.80 -9.63
CA ILE A 199 16.26 8.01 -10.48
C ILE A 199 16.51 9.15 -11.47
N LYS A 200 17.13 10.23 -10.99
CA LYS A 200 17.46 11.39 -11.83
C LYS A 200 18.49 11.05 -12.92
N GLU A 201 19.54 10.30 -12.58
CA GLU A 201 20.55 9.84 -13.53
C GLU A 201 19.96 8.97 -14.63
N GLU A 202 19.08 8.02 -14.28
CA GLU A 202 18.36 7.20 -15.26
C GLU A 202 17.47 8.05 -16.16
N MET A 203 16.72 8.99 -15.58
CA MET A 203 15.88 9.91 -16.34
C MET A 203 16.71 10.72 -17.37
N GLU A 204 17.82 11.31 -16.94
CA GLU A 204 18.70 12.11 -17.82
C GLU A 204 19.25 11.25 -18.97
N SER A 205 19.66 10.02 -18.69
CA SER A 205 20.12 9.06 -19.70
C SER A 205 19.01 8.71 -20.70
N GLN A 206 17.80 8.45 -20.22
CA GLN A 206 16.67 8.13 -21.10
C GLN A 206 16.19 9.33 -21.93
N VAL A 207 16.22 10.53 -21.37
CA VAL A 207 15.93 11.78 -22.10
C VAL A 207 16.92 11.98 -23.24
N GLU A 208 18.22 11.77 -22.99
CA GLU A 208 19.24 11.85 -24.03
C GLU A 208 19.06 10.79 -25.11
N PHE A 209 18.75 9.55 -24.75
CA PHE A 209 18.43 8.48 -25.69
C PHE A 209 17.25 8.86 -26.60
N PHE A 210 16.16 9.39 -26.06
CA PHE A 210 15.01 9.83 -26.86
C PHE A 210 15.36 10.98 -27.79
N LYS A 211 16.12 11.98 -27.33
CA LYS A 211 16.56 13.12 -28.15
C LYS A 211 17.43 12.65 -29.33
N ASN A 212 18.37 11.75 -29.08
CA ASN A 212 19.26 11.20 -30.11
C ASN A 212 18.51 10.35 -31.15
N ASN A 213 17.34 9.82 -30.81
CA ASN A 213 16.46 9.09 -31.71
C ASN A 213 15.33 9.95 -32.32
N GLY A 214 15.40 11.27 -32.19
CA GLY A 214 14.40 12.21 -32.75
C GLY A 214 13.04 12.21 -32.04
N LYS A 215 12.93 11.58 -30.87
CA LYS A 215 11.71 11.45 -30.09
C LYS A 215 11.60 12.57 -29.05
N LEU A 216 11.44 13.81 -29.53
CA LEU A 216 11.49 15.01 -28.66
C LEU A 216 10.30 15.09 -27.69
N VAL A 217 9.11 14.64 -28.13
CA VAL A 217 7.90 14.66 -27.30
C VAL A 217 8.04 13.68 -26.13
N GLU A 218 8.51 12.47 -26.42
CA GLU A 218 8.76 11.45 -25.40
C GLU A 218 9.83 11.89 -24.41
N ALA A 219 10.90 12.54 -24.90
CA ALA A 219 11.96 13.09 -24.06
C ALA A 219 11.44 14.13 -23.06
N GLU A 220 10.62 15.07 -23.52
CA GLU A 220 10.05 16.12 -22.68
C GLU A 220 9.06 15.55 -21.67
N ARG A 221 8.21 14.60 -22.10
CA ARG A 221 7.18 13.98 -21.26
C ARG A 221 7.79 13.17 -20.11
N ILE A 222 8.77 12.30 -20.41
CA ILE A 222 9.42 11.52 -19.36
C ILE A 222 10.13 12.43 -18.36
N LYS A 223 10.79 13.50 -18.84
CA LYS A 223 11.45 14.46 -17.99
C LYS A 223 10.46 15.13 -17.02
N MET A 224 9.41 15.75 -17.54
CA MET A 224 8.40 16.43 -16.74
C MET A 224 7.76 15.48 -15.70
N ARG A 225 7.46 14.25 -16.12
CA ARG A 225 6.84 13.27 -15.25
C ARG A 225 7.76 12.88 -14.09
N VAL A 226 9.01 12.53 -14.38
CA VAL A 226 9.95 12.07 -13.36
C VAL A 226 10.36 13.21 -12.44
N GLU A 227 10.53 14.45 -12.95
CA GLU A 227 10.81 15.63 -12.12
C GLU A 227 9.66 15.88 -11.12
N TYR A 228 8.40 15.79 -11.55
CA TYR A 228 7.23 15.87 -10.67
C TYR A 228 7.21 14.74 -9.64
N ASP A 229 7.47 13.51 -10.07
CA ASP A 229 7.47 12.35 -9.18
C ASP A 229 8.59 12.46 -8.12
N ILE A 230 9.78 12.98 -8.50
CA ILE A 230 10.88 13.25 -7.55
C ILE A 230 10.50 14.32 -6.53
N GLU A 231 9.84 15.41 -6.95
CA GLU A 231 9.37 16.46 -6.06
C GLU A 231 8.37 15.87 -5.04
N MET A 232 7.39 15.10 -5.50
CA MET A 232 6.41 14.45 -4.62
C MET A 232 7.06 13.46 -3.65
N LEU A 233 8.02 12.67 -4.10
CA LEU A 233 8.76 11.74 -3.23
C LEU A 233 9.54 12.49 -2.16
N SER A 234 10.20 13.60 -2.53
CA SER A 234 10.98 14.42 -1.60
C SER A 234 10.13 15.10 -0.52
N GLU A 235 8.98 15.69 -0.93
CA GLU A 235 8.14 16.52 -0.06
C GLU A 235 7.13 15.68 0.76
N VAL A 236 6.54 14.66 0.13
CA VAL A 236 5.41 13.90 0.71
C VAL A 236 5.81 12.47 1.09
N GLY A 237 6.95 11.97 0.55
CA GLY A 237 7.38 10.58 0.74
C GLY A 237 6.56 9.56 -0.07
N PHE A 238 5.68 10.03 -0.95
CA PHE A 238 4.81 9.17 -1.77
C PHE A 238 4.42 9.86 -3.08
N VAL A 239 4.26 9.05 -4.13
CA VAL A 239 3.73 9.50 -5.43
C VAL A 239 2.81 8.42 -6.02
N ASN A 240 1.82 8.83 -6.80
CA ASN A 240 0.99 7.89 -7.56
C ASN A 240 1.83 7.21 -8.66
N GLY A 241 1.92 5.88 -8.62
CA GLY A 241 2.80 5.10 -9.49
C GLY A 241 4.19 4.88 -8.88
N ILE A 242 4.32 4.99 -7.56
CA ILE A 242 5.57 4.73 -6.80
C ILE A 242 6.15 3.33 -7.12
N GLU A 243 5.31 2.38 -7.51
CA GLU A 243 5.70 1.05 -7.96
C GLU A 243 6.67 1.07 -9.16
N ASN A 244 6.64 2.14 -9.99
CA ASN A 244 7.59 2.31 -11.10
C ASN A 244 9.03 2.52 -10.60
N TYR A 245 9.20 2.97 -9.36
CA TYR A 245 10.49 3.21 -8.71
C TYR A 245 10.86 2.09 -7.72
N SER A 246 10.04 1.02 -7.65
CA SER A 246 10.20 -0.07 -6.67
C SER A 246 11.57 -0.71 -6.71
N MET A 247 12.21 -0.85 -7.87
CA MET A 247 13.54 -1.41 -8.00
C MET A 247 14.58 -0.62 -7.18
N TYR A 248 14.53 0.71 -7.26
CA TYR A 248 15.43 1.59 -6.50
C TYR A 248 15.07 1.58 -5.00
N LEU A 249 13.79 1.71 -4.68
CA LEU A 249 13.29 1.75 -3.30
C LEU A 249 13.58 0.45 -2.52
N SER A 250 13.67 -0.67 -3.22
CA SER A 250 14.02 -1.98 -2.66
C SER A 250 15.51 -2.34 -2.82
N ASN A 251 16.33 -1.41 -3.30
CA ASN A 251 17.77 -1.63 -3.58
C ASN A 251 18.05 -2.88 -4.43
N ARG A 252 17.15 -3.21 -5.37
CA ARG A 252 17.26 -4.32 -6.29
C ARG A 252 18.09 -3.93 -7.52
N LYS A 253 18.67 -4.94 -8.17
CA LYS A 253 19.37 -4.77 -9.45
C LYS A 253 18.42 -5.06 -10.62
N PRO A 254 18.69 -4.53 -11.82
CA PRO A 254 17.96 -4.93 -13.02
C PRO A 254 17.94 -6.44 -13.20
N GLY A 255 16.74 -7.00 -13.34
CA GLY A 255 16.51 -8.45 -13.45
C GLY A 255 16.15 -9.16 -12.15
N ASP A 256 16.31 -8.52 -10.98
CA ASP A 256 15.88 -9.10 -9.72
C ASP A 256 14.33 -9.05 -9.61
N PRO A 257 13.67 -10.13 -9.13
CA PRO A 257 12.24 -10.16 -8.95
C PRO A 257 11.81 -9.19 -7.84
N PRO A 258 10.63 -8.53 -7.96
CA PRO A 258 10.06 -7.74 -6.87
C PRO A 258 9.49 -8.65 -5.77
N SER A 259 9.39 -8.14 -4.55
CA SER A 259 8.58 -8.76 -3.51
C SER A 259 7.11 -8.67 -3.85
N THR A 260 6.44 -9.79 -3.85
CA THR A 260 5.05 -9.97 -4.26
C THR A 260 4.17 -10.37 -3.08
N LEU A 261 2.88 -10.58 -3.28
CA LEU A 261 2.02 -11.09 -2.21
C LEU A 261 2.50 -12.43 -1.65
N MET A 262 3.17 -13.25 -2.47
CA MET A 262 3.67 -14.56 -2.05
C MET A 262 4.71 -14.47 -0.94
N ASP A 263 5.47 -13.37 -0.90
CA ASP A 263 6.52 -13.13 0.08
C ASP A 263 5.95 -12.77 1.47
N PHE A 264 4.67 -12.37 1.54
CA PHE A 264 3.96 -12.10 2.80
C PHE A 264 3.43 -13.37 3.47
N PHE A 265 3.34 -14.49 2.74
CA PHE A 265 2.87 -15.73 3.31
C PHE A 265 3.93 -16.41 4.19
N PRO A 266 3.53 -17.14 5.24
CA PRO A 266 4.43 -18.03 5.95
C PRO A 266 4.94 -19.11 4.99
N LYS A 267 6.10 -19.72 5.26
CA LYS A 267 6.73 -20.71 4.36
C LYS A 267 5.88 -21.95 4.10
N ASP A 268 4.97 -22.28 5.01
CA ASP A 268 4.11 -23.46 4.97
C ASP A 268 2.66 -23.10 4.62
N TYR A 269 2.44 -22.49 3.47
CA TYR A 269 1.10 -22.20 2.95
C TYR A 269 0.73 -23.16 1.81
N LEU A 270 -0.58 -23.29 1.59
CA LEU A 270 -1.14 -24.10 0.51
C LEU A 270 -1.69 -23.17 -0.58
N MET A 271 -1.27 -23.40 -1.82
CA MET A 271 -1.72 -22.63 -2.97
C MET A 271 -2.62 -23.49 -3.87
N PHE A 272 -3.78 -22.95 -4.21
CA PHE A 272 -4.68 -23.48 -5.23
C PHE A 272 -4.69 -22.53 -6.43
N VAL A 273 -4.44 -23.05 -7.62
CA VAL A 273 -4.52 -22.28 -8.87
C VAL A 273 -5.79 -22.70 -9.60
N ASP A 274 -6.82 -21.88 -9.44
CA ASP A 274 -8.10 -22.08 -10.13
C ASP A 274 -7.98 -21.69 -11.60
N GLU A 275 -8.72 -22.42 -12.47
CA GLU A 275 -8.66 -22.24 -13.92
C GLU A 275 -7.22 -22.20 -14.44
N SER A 276 -6.42 -23.18 -13.99
CA SER A 276 -4.96 -23.22 -14.24
C SER A 276 -4.58 -23.17 -15.72
N HIS A 277 -5.46 -23.70 -16.59
CA HIS A 277 -5.28 -23.66 -18.05
C HIS A 277 -5.32 -22.22 -18.63
N ILE A 278 -5.90 -21.26 -17.91
CA ILE A 278 -5.91 -19.84 -18.26
C ILE A 278 -4.87 -19.09 -17.42
N THR A 279 -4.83 -19.34 -16.10
CA THR A 279 -4.01 -18.59 -15.15
C THR A 279 -2.52 -18.81 -15.38
N ILE A 280 -2.07 -20.05 -15.63
CA ILE A 280 -0.65 -20.34 -15.82
C ILE A 280 -0.08 -19.69 -17.08
N PRO A 281 -0.73 -19.75 -18.27
CA PRO A 281 -0.28 -18.97 -19.43
C PRO A 281 -0.23 -17.46 -19.19
N GLN A 282 -1.18 -16.92 -18.43
CA GLN A 282 -1.21 -15.48 -18.09
C GLN A 282 -0.02 -15.06 -17.21
N ILE A 283 0.45 -15.94 -16.32
CA ILE A 283 1.63 -15.70 -15.48
C ILE A 283 2.92 -15.78 -16.30
N GLY A 284 2.95 -16.62 -17.34
CA GLY A 284 4.10 -16.82 -18.20
C GLY A 284 4.28 -15.81 -19.31
N GLY A 285 3.31 -14.94 -19.55
CA GLY A 285 3.35 -13.86 -20.54
C GLY A 285 3.91 -12.57 -19.97
#